data_e36f3189df662f1463957acc5c9a274d
#
_entry.id   e36f3189df662f1463957acc5c9a274d
#
_cell.length_a   1.000
_cell.length_b   1.000
_cell.length_c   1.000
_cell.angle_alpha   90.00
_cell.angle_beta   90.00
_cell.angle_gamma   90.00
#
_symmetry.space_group_name_H-M   'P 1'
#
loop_
_entity.id
_entity.type
_entity.pdbx_description
1 polymer ?
#
loop_
_entity_poly.entity_id
_entity_poly.type
_entity_poly.pdbx_seq_one_letter_code
_entity_poly.pdbx_strand_id
1 'polypeptide(L)'
;MKFRIMGMFIMLMISQGLMAQPEVQGNKETAAEKPAIEFAERIHDFGKIKSGDQAFFYFVFTNNGQAPLVISNVRSSCGCTVPQWPRVPVLAGKSDSIRVEYNTRIKGAFNKSITVFSNATDAGVPLIIKGNVSN
;
A
#
# COMPACT_ATOMS: atom_id res chain seq x y z
N MET A 1 -72.91 61.76 -21.10
CA MET A 1 -71.58 61.38 -21.67
C MET A 1 -70.84 60.50 -20.65
N LYS A 2 -70.78 59.23 -20.94
CA LYS A 2 -70.10 58.24 -20.04
C LYS A 2 -68.80 57.84 -20.67
N PHE A 3 -67.70 58.31 -20.13
CA PHE A 3 -66.39 57.84 -20.51
C PHE A 3 -66.15 56.50 -19.87
N ARG A 4 -66.09 55.46 -20.67
CA ARG A 4 -65.59 54.14 -20.24
C ARG A 4 -64.11 54.11 -20.47
N ILE A 5 -63.37 54.22 -19.39
CA ILE A 5 -61.95 53.98 -19.42
C ILE A 5 -61.76 52.45 -19.35
N MET A 6 -61.35 51.90 -20.44
CA MET A 6 -61.02 50.48 -20.54
C MET A 6 -59.57 50.34 -20.16
N GLY A 7 -59.35 49.91 -18.92
CA GLY A 7 -58.01 49.65 -18.40
C GLY A 7 -57.40 48.44 -19.12
N MET A 8 -56.36 48.71 -19.85
CA MET A 8 -55.52 47.68 -20.47
C MET A 8 -54.56 47.16 -19.43
N PHE A 9 -54.87 46.00 -18.88
CA PHE A 9 -53.95 45.26 -18.04
C PHE A 9 -52.82 44.73 -18.93
N ILE A 10 -51.70 45.39 -18.88
CA ILE A 10 -50.44 44.84 -19.39
C ILE A 10 -49.93 43.81 -18.39
N MET A 11 -50.19 42.56 -18.71
CA MET A 11 -49.63 41.42 -17.94
C MET A 11 -48.18 41.25 -18.29
N LEU A 12 -47.34 41.80 -17.41
CA LEU A 12 -45.88 41.64 -17.52
C LEU A 12 -45.52 40.23 -17.12
N MET A 13 -45.36 39.37 -18.10
CA MET A 13 -44.79 38.04 -17.90
C MET A 13 -43.31 38.18 -17.53
N ILE A 14 -43.02 38.14 -16.27
CA ILE A 14 -41.64 38.01 -15.78
C ILE A 14 -41.28 36.55 -16.03
N SER A 15 -40.61 36.31 -17.15
CA SER A 15 -39.91 35.07 -17.39
C SER A 15 -38.77 34.95 -16.37
N GLN A 16 -39.00 34.25 -15.28
CA GLN A 16 -37.91 33.85 -14.37
C GLN A 16 -37.10 32.80 -15.12
N GLY A 17 -36.03 33.28 -15.70
CA GLY A 17 -34.97 32.40 -16.17
C GLY A 17 -34.45 31.59 -14.98
N LEU A 18 -34.78 30.32 -14.96
CA LEU A 18 -34.20 29.37 -14.04
C LEU A 18 -32.72 29.28 -14.42
N MET A 19 -31.87 30.08 -13.77
CA MET A 19 -30.45 29.88 -13.83
C MET A 19 -30.17 28.58 -13.10
N ALA A 20 -29.99 27.51 -13.87
CA ALA A 20 -29.40 26.30 -13.35
C ALA A 20 -28.01 26.66 -12.84
N GLN A 21 -27.86 26.79 -11.53
CA GLN A 21 -26.56 26.85 -10.89
C GLN A 21 -25.87 25.52 -11.19
N PRO A 22 -24.62 25.54 -11.66
CA PRO A 22 -23.88 24.30 -11.66
C PRO A 22 -23.79 23.85 -10.20
N GLU A 23 -24.46 22.75 -9.89
CA GLU A 23 -24.16 22.05 -8.65
C GLU A 23 -22.68 21.74 -8.69
N VAL A 24 -21.93 22.49 -7.91
CA VAL A 24 -20.60 22.04 -7.49
C VAL A 24 -20.90 20.74 -6.75
N GLN A 25 -20.79 19.64 -7.48
CA GLN A 25 -20.72 18.32 -6.87
C GLN A 25 -19.55 18.43 -5.89
N GLY A 26 -19.92 18.54 -4.62
CA GLY A 26 -18.94 18.48 -3.56
C GLY A 26 -18.07 17.26 -3.86
N ASN A 27 -16.79 17.51 -4.05
CA ASN A 27 -15.82 16.46 -4.02
C ASN A 27 -16.18 15.63 -2.79
N LYS A 28 -16.80 14.50 -3.04
CA LYS A 28 -16.76 13.40 -2.10
C LYS A 28 -15.27 13.13 -1.99
N GLU A 29 -14.66 13.64 -0.95
CA GLU A 29 -13.32 13.22 -0.56
C GLU A 29 -13.42 11.71 -0.51
N THR A 30 -13.05 11.09 -1.60
CA THR A 30 -12.76 9.67 -1.64
C THR A 30 -11.72 9.50 -0.58
N ALA A 31 -12.07 8.74 0.47
CA ALA A 31 -11.12 8.37 1.52
C ALA A 31 -9.82 8.03 0.81
N ALA A 32 -8.73 8.79 1.11
CA ALA A 32 -7.51 8.76 0.34
C ALA A 32 -7.12 7.31 0.11
N GLU A 33 -7.09 6.90 -1.14
CA GLU A 33 -6.71 5.56 -1.51
C GLU A 33 -5.34 5.26 -0.92
N LYS A 34 -5.26 4.23 -0.10
CA LYS A 34 -4.03 3.87 0.61
C LYS A 34 -3.52 2.53 0.12
N PRO A 35 -2.19 2.37 0.04
CA PRO A 35 -1.62 1.06 -0.14
C PRO A 35 -1.80 0.23 1.14
N ALA A 36 -1.79 -1.09 1.00
CA ALA A 36 -1.73 -2.02 2.11
C ALA A 36 -0.77 -3.14 1.79
N ILE A 37 -0.05 -3.62 2.78
CA ILE A 37 0.90 -4.72 2.60
C ILE A 37 0.46 -5.91 3.44
N GLU A 38 0.31 -7.06 2.79
CA GLU A 38 0.01 -8.33 3.44
C GLU A 38 1.03 -9.38 3.01
N PHE A 39 1.69 -9.99 3.99
CA PHE A 39 2.62 -11.08 3.75
C PHE A 39 1.90 -12.42 3.87
N ALA A 40 2.17 -13.33 2.95
CA ALA A 40 1.69 -14.71 2.99
C ALA A 40 2.19 -15.44 4.25
N GLU A 41 3.45 -15.20 4.61
CA GLU A 41 4.03 -15.61 5.89
C GLU A 41 5.10 -14.61 6.33
N ARG A 42 5.31 -14.51 7.64
CA ARG A 42 6.27 -13.57 8.22
C ARG A 42 7.43 -14.25 8.94
N ILE A 43 7.36 -15.55 9.07
CA ILE A 43 8.39 -16.36 9.74
C ILE A 43 8.74 -17.51 8.81
N HIS A 44 10.02 -17.67 8.54
CA HIS A 44 10.55 -18.81 7.81
C HIS A 44 11.60 -19.55 8.64
N ASP A 45 11.41 -20.85 8.82
CA ASP A 45 12.34 -21.73 9.49
C ASP A 45 13.07 -22.59 8.47
N PHE A 46 14.36 -22.34 8.31
CA PHE A 46 15.21 -23.15 7.43
C PHE A 46 15.52 -24.55 7.99
N GLY A 47 15.24 -24.77 9.28
CA GLY A 47 15.62 -26.00 9.92
C GLY A 47 17.13 -26.18 10.05
N LYS A 48 17.59 -27.40 9.83
CA LYS A 48 19.03 -27.73 9.83
C LYS A 48 19.61 -27.47 8.45
N ILE A 49 20.68 -26.68 8.43
CA ILE A 49 21.42 -26.31 7.21
C ILE A 49 22.87 -26.69 7.37
N LYS A 50 23.49 -27.17 6.31
CA LYS A 50 24.95 -27.39 6.28
C LYS A 50 25.68 -26.08 6.01
N SER A 51 26.81 -25.88 6.69
CA SER A 51 27.67 -24.74 6.44
C SER A 51 28.11 -24.69 4.97
N GLY A 52 27.92 -23.54 4.32
CA GLY A 52 28.22 -23.33 2.91
C GLY A 52 27.04 -23.57 1.96
N ASP A 53 25.95 -24.18 2.43
CA ASP A 53 24.73 -24.30 1.63
C ASP A 53 24.08 -22.93 1.43
N GLN A 54 23.33 -22.79 0.35
CA GLN A 54 22.53 -21.59 0.14
C GLN A 54 21.27 -21.63 0.99
N ALA A 55 21.03 -20.55 1.74
CA ALA A 55 19.83 -20.35 2.55
C ALA A 55 19.19 -19.03 2.20
N PHE A 56 18.20 -19.07 1.33
CA PHE A 56 17.41 -17.90 0.97
C PHE A 56 15.92 -18.25 0.95
N PHE A 57 15.09 -17.23 1.17
CA PHE A 57 13.65 -17.37 1.16
C PHE A 57 13.02 -16.12 0.55
N TYR A 58 11.92 -16.31 -0.18
CA TYR A 58 11.11 -15.23 -0.73
C TYR A 58 9.89 -15.01 0.14
N PHE A 59 9.86 -13.90 0.84
CA PHE A 59 8.64 -13.46 1.53
C PHE A 59 7.72 -12.79 0.53
N VAL A 60 6.69 -13.50 0.11
CA VAL A 60 5.68 -12.99 -0.82
C VAL A 60 4.73 -12.05 -0.10
N PHE A 61 4.48 -10.91 -0.70
CA PHE A 61 3.50 -9.94 -0.22
C PHE A 61 2.56 -9.50 -1.33
N THR A 62 1.39 -9.05 -0.93
CA THR A 62 0.36 -8.53 -1.84
C THR A 62 -0.03 -7.13 -1.40
N ASN A 63 -0.20 -6.24 -2.36
CA ASN A 63 -0.80 -4.93 -2.11
C ASN A 63 -2.33 -5.08 -2.11
N ASN A 64 -2.91 -5.22 -0.94
CA ASN A 64 -4.37 -5.31 -0.76
C ASN A 64 -5.04 -3.94 -0.66
N GLY A 65 -4.29 -2.87 -0.85
CA GLY A 65 -4.80 -1.51 -0.86
C GLY A 65 -5.27 -1.07 -2.23
N GLN A 66 -5.56 0.21 -2.34
CA GLN A 66 -6.11 0.84 -3.54
C GLN A 66 -5.12 1.78 -4.24
N ALA A 67 -3.99 2.06 -3.60
CA ALA A 67 -2.92 2.88 -4.14
C ALA A 67 -1.63 2.08 -4.33
N PRO A 68 -0.69 2.52 -5.17
CA PRO A 68 0.59 1.84 -5.35
C PRO A 68 1.38 1.71 -4.05
N LEU A 69 1.91 0.52 -3.80
CA LEU A 69 2.74 0.20 -2.65
C LEU A 69 4.21 0.39 -3.01
N VAL A 70 4.92 1.19 -2.23
CA VAL A 70 6.36 1.43 -2.38
C VAL A 70 7.09 0.92 -1.15
N ILE A 71 7.99 -0.04 -1.34
CA ILE A 71 8.94 -0.46 -0.31
C ILE A 71 10.08 0.57 -0.28
N SER A 72 10.21 1.29 0.82
CA SER A 72 11.22 2.35 0.96
C SER A 72 12.56 1.83 1.47
N ASN A 73 12.54 0.83 2.34
CA ASN A 73 13.74 0.23 2.91
C ASN A 73 13.43 -1.15 3.50
N VAL A 74 14.45 -1.97 3.57
CA VAL A 74 14.42 -3.24 4.29
C VAL A 74 15.71 -3.37 5.08
N ARG A 75 15.60 -3.52 6.41
CA ARG A 75 16.75 -3.61 7.33
C ARG A 75 16.79 -4.96 7.98
N SER A 76 17.95 -5.57 8.00
CA SER A 76 18.20 -6.76 8.82
C SER A 76 18.79 -6.40 10.17
N SER A 77 18.58 -7.26 11.18
CA SER A 77 19.14 -7.09 12.52
C SER A 77 20.65 -7.33 12.59
N CYS A 78 21.24 -7.92 11.55
CA CYS A 78 22.69 -8.11 11.43
C CYS A 78 23.14 -8.09 9.96
N GLY A 79 24.44 -7.89 9.73
CA GLY A 79 25.05 -7.97 8.39
C GLY A 79 25.12 -9.40 7.82
N CYS A 80 24.73 -10.41 8.58
CA CYS A 80 24.69 -11.81 8.17
C CYS A 80 23.48 -12.16 7.28
N THR A 81 22.56 -11.22 7.14
CA THR A 81 21.31 -11.36 6.37
C THR A 81 21.26 -10.27 5.32
N VAL A 82 21.08 -10.66 4.06
CA VAL A 82 21.03 -9.72 2.92
C VAL A 82 19.63 -9.74 2.31
N PRO A 83 18.86 -8.66 2.49
CA PRO A 83 17.55 -8.53 1.85
C PRO A 83 17.67 -7.91 0.45
N GLN A 84 16.81 -8.36 -0.46
CA GLN A 84 16.59 -7.74 -1.77
C GLN A 84 15.10 -7.55 -1.98
N TRP A 85 14.70 -6.39 -2.46
CA TRP A 85 13.29 -6.03 -2.62
C TRP A 85 13.03 -5.25 -3.90
N PRO A 86 11.76 -5.24 -4.38
CA PRO A 86 11.41 -4.49 -5.59
C PRO A 86 11.64 -2.99 -5.39
N ARG A 87 12.20 -2.36 -6.41
CA ARG A 87 12.47 -0.92 -6.44
C ARG A 87 11.39 -0.13 -7.17
N VAL A 88 10.45 -0.83 -7.79
CA VAL A 88 9.30 -0.27 -8.49
C VAL A 88 8.05 -0.40 -7.64
N PRO A 89 7.07 0.52 -7.78
CA PRO A 89 5.81 0.41 -7.08
C PRO A 89 5.06 -0.87 -7.43
N VAL A 90 4.46 -1.51 -6.43
CA VAL A 90 3.57 -2.66 -6.59
C VAL A 90 2.13 -2.14 -6.66
N LEU A 91 1.49 -2.31 -7.79
CA LEU A 91 0.15 -1.79 -8.03
C LEU A 91 -0.89 -2.51 -7.18
N ALA A 92 -2.04 -1.86 -6.98
CA ALA A 92 -3.15 -2.42 -6.22
C ALA A 92 -3.55 -3.82 -6.72
N GLY A 93 -3.69 -4.77 -5.81
CA GLY A 93 -4.03 -6.16 -6.11
C GLY A 93 -2.88 -7.02 -6.65
N LYS A 94 -1.69 -6.44 -6.84
CA LYS A 94 -0.51 -7.16 -7.32
C LYS A 94 0.36 -7.66 -6.17
N SER A 95 1.15 -8.68 -6.46
CA SER A 95 2.08 -9.30 -5.52
C SER A 95 3.51 -9.18 -6.00
N ASP A 96 4.44 -9.20 -5.07
CA ASP A 96 5.87 -9.29 -5.30
C ASP A 96 6.52 -9.97 -4.10
N SER A 97 7.82 -10.01 -4.02
CA SER A 97 8.52 -10.71 -2.94
C SER A 97 9.77 -9.96 -2.48
N ILE A 98 10.12 -10.23 -1.24
CA ILE A 98 11.39 -9.82 -0.65
C ILE A 98 12.24 -11.06 -0.48
N ARG A 99 13.39 -11.10 -1.18
CA ARG A 99 14.35 -12.18 -1.06
C ARG A 99 15.27 -11.91 0.12
N VAL A 100 15.38 -12.86 1.01
CA VAL A 100 16.24 -12.78 2.18
C VAL A 100 17.22 -13.94 2.15
N GLU A 101 18.51 -13.65 2.23
CA GLU A 101 19.57 -14.65 2.23
C GLU A 101 20.37 -14.58 3.52
N TYR A 102 20.62 -15.74 4.13
CA TYR A 102 21.42 -15.88 5.34
C TYR A 102 22.81 -16.43 5.03
N ASN A 103 23.84 -15.88 5.70
CA ASN A 103 25.21 -16.34 5.56
C ASN A 103 25.44 -17.64 6.36
N THR A 104 25.38 -18.77 5.69
CA THR A 104 25.55 -20.10 6.30
C THR A 104 27.00 -20.46 6.66
N ARG A 105 27.95 -19.56 6.46
CA ARG A 105 29.29 -19.71 7.02
C ARG A 105 29.32 -19.46 8.53
N ILE A 106 28.30 -18.78 9.04
CA ILE A 106 28.11 -18.56 10.47
C ILE A 106 27.39 -19.78 11.04
N LYS A 107 28.11 -20.59 11.81
CA LYS A 107 27.57 -21.81 12.42
C LYS A 107 26.73 -21.50 13.66
N GLY A 108 25.80 -22.39 13.95
CA GLY A 108 24.96 -22.36 15.11
C GLY A 108 23.51 -21.98 14.81
N ALA A 109 22.70 -21.96 15.86
CA ALA A 109 21.32 -21.54 15.78
C ALA A 109 21.24 -20.02 15.51
N PHE A 110 20.30 -19.61 14.67
CA PHE A 110 20.04 -18.21 14.41
C PHE A 110 18.55 -17.90 14.41
N ASN A 111 18.24 -16.67 14.80
CA ASN A 111 16.91 -16.06 14.71
C ASN A 111 17.13 -14.59 14.40
N LYS A 112 16.84 -14.20 13.17
CA LYS A 112 17.12 -12.85 12.67
C LYS A 112 15.84 -12.19 12.23
N SER A 113 15.69 -10.91 12.58
CA SER A 113 14.59 -10.09 12.13
C SER A 113 14.98 -9.19 10.97
N ILE A 114 14.07 -9.05 10.05
CA ILE A 114 14.15 -8.14 8.92
C ILE A 114 12.96 -7.20 9.02
N THR A 115 13.19 -5.90 9.02
CA THR A 115 12.11 -4.93 9.10
C THR A 115 11.87 -4.30 7.74
N VAL A 116 10.64 -4.38 7.26
CA VAL A 116 10.20 -3.84 5.97
C VAL A 116 9.51 -2.51 6.19
N PHE A 117 10.03 -1.47 5.58
CA PHE A 117 9.45 -0.13 5.59
C PHE A 117 8.77 0.17 4.24
N SER A 118 7.58 0.72 4.29
CA SER A 118 6.80 1.05 3.09
C SER A 118 5.90 2.25 3.33
N ASN A 119 5.25 2.71 2.27
CA ASN A 119 4.22 3.75 2.37
C ASN A 119 2.86 3.23 2.86
N ALA A 120 2.74 1.94 3.15
CA ALA A 120 1.49 1.35 3.67
C ALA A 120 1.29 1.61 5.17
N THR A 121 2.36 1.80 5.91
CA THR A 121 2.33 2.03 7.36
C THR A 121 3.56 2.80 7.80
N ASP A 122 3.41 3.63 8.82
CA ASP A 122 4.53 4.34 9.44
C ASP A 122 5.43 3.40 10.25
N ALA A 123 4.86 2.29 10.74
CA ALA A 123 5.60 1.26 11.44
C ALA A 123 6.21 0.24 10.46
N GLY A 124 7.44 -0.19 10.74
CA GLY A 124 8.05 -1.29 10.00
C GLY A 124 7.34 -2.61 10.27
N VAL A 125 7.27 -3.47 9.24
CA VAL A 125 6.72 -4.83 9.36
C VAL A 125 7.85 -5.81 9.58
N PRO A 126 7.89 -6.53 10.70
CA PRO A 126 8.94 -7.50 10.98
C PRO A 126 8.71 -8.82 10.24
N LEU A 127 9.78 -9.33 9.63
CA LEU A 127 9.88 -10.69 9.12
C LEU A 127 10.98 -11.41 9.91
N ILE A 128 10.85 -12.71 10.08
CA ILE A 128 11.79 -13.50 10.86
C ILE A 128 12.29 -14.68 10.03
N ILE A 129 13.59 -14.87 10.02
CA ILE A 129 14.22 -16.11 9.57
C ILE A 129 14.91 -16.79 10.76
N LYS A 130 14.85 -18.08 10.82
CA LYS A 130 15.50 -18.88 11.83
C LYS A 130 15.99 -20.22 11.27
N GLY A 131 16.88 -20.83 11.96
CA GLY A 131 17.45 -22.12 11.57
C GLY A 131 18.65 -22.46 12.42
N ASN A 132 19.35 -23.54 12.02
CA ASN A 132 20.57 -23.99 12.68
C ASN A 132 21.57 -24.47 11.64
N VAL A 133 22.73 -23.81 11.59
CA VAL A 133 23.82 -24.16 10.68
C VAL A 133 24.79 -25.11 11.39
N SER A 134 24.96 -26.29 10.83
CA SER A 134 25.90 -27.30 11.31
C SER A 134 27.04 -27.57 10.31
N ASN A 135 27.96 -28.40 10.70
CA ASN A 135 29.05 -28.86 9.79
C ASN A 135 28.50 -29.76 8.68
#